data_9b7a6dd30314909d346b815f70744173
#
_entry.id   9b7a6dd30314909d346b815f70744173
#
_cell.length_a   1.000
_cell.length_b   1.000
_cell.length_c   1.000
_cell.angle_alpha   90.00
_cell.angle_beta   90.00
_cell.angle_gamma   90.00
#
_symmetry.space_group_name_H-M   'P 1'
#
loop_
_entity.id
_entity.type
_entity.pdbx_description
1 polymer ?
#
loop_
_entity_poly.entity_id
_entity_poly.type
_entity_poly.pdbx_seq_one_letter_code
_entity_poly.pdbx_strand_id
1 'polypeptide(L)'
;KGSVKTIKLLRKFLSFLKILEPCDFSRGRFRILHYTALDNVGSIRELTGGVSAHFLVLDEDDNKIYNLVPLEQRAWHAGASAFRGRTNINDTSVGIEIVNDGIAKEYRGDSNPYHPYDHYVDYKPIQIEKVAQIIKYVADKYNIPARNIIAHSDIAPSRKKDPGAKFPWKELYDKYNIGAWYNEADKQAFMDEAKFKATSIIEIKDELRKYGYEINRLDEWDKSSKDVVYAFQLHFNPKNATGEMDLETFAILKALNKKYPD
;
A
#
# COMPACT_ATOMS: atom_id res chain seq x y z
N LYS A 1 1.28 24.82 -18.21
CA LYS A 1 0.51 24.00 -19.16
C LYS A 1 1.42 22.86 -19.61
N GLY A 2 1.51 21.78 -18.83
CA GLY A 2 2.25 20.57 -19.14
C GLY A 2 1.27 19.54 -19.71
N SER A 3 1.44 19.24 -20.98
CA SER A 3 0.66 18.28 -21.76
C SER A 3 0.82 16.87 -21.21
N VAL A 4 -0.29 16.21 -20.92
CA VAL A 4 -0.38 14.76 -20.67
C VAL A 4 0.11 14.05 -21.94
N LYS A 5 1.33 13.51 -21.90
CA LYS A 5 1.88 12.72 -23.02
C LYS A 5 1.44 11.27 -22.87
N THR A 6 0.55 10.90 -23.73
CA THR A 6 0.23 9.59 -24.31
C THR A 6 0.44 8.36 -23.43
N ILE A 7 -0.65 7.88 -22.86
CA ILE A 7 -0.79 6.50 -22.38
C ILE A 7 -0.80 5.59 -23.62
N LYS A 8 0.30 4.88 -23.88
CA LYS A 8 0.33 3.84 -24.92
C LYS A 8 -0.34 2.57 -24.42
N LEU A 9 -1.49 2.26 -25.00
CA LEU A 9 -2.13 0.95 -24.86
C LEU A 9 -1.29 -0.12 -25.55
N LEU A 10 -0.61 -0.98 -24.79
CA LEU A 10 -0.05 -2.23 -25.33
C LEU A 10 -1.18 -3.26 -25.47
N ARG A 11 -1.97 -3.13 -26.55
CA ARG A 11 -2.83 -4.20 -27.03
C ARG A 11 -2.01 -5.12 -27.93
N LYS A 12 -1.31 -6.11 -27.36
CA LYS A 12 -0.87 -7.29 -28.10
C LYS A 12 -0.73 -8.50 -27.16
N PHE A 13 -1.41 -9.59 -27.57
CA PHE A 13 -1.46 -10.93 -27.00
C PHE A 13 -2.35 -11.12 -25.77
N LEU A 14 -3.66 -11.04 -25.99
CA LEU A 14 -4.65 -11.75 -25.18
C LEU A 14 -5.19 -12.92 -26.00
N SER A 15 -4.48 -14.04 -25.97
CA SER A 15 -5.06 -15.37 -26.32
C SER A 15 -5.14 -16.23 -25.06
N PHE A 16 -5.78 -15.72 -24.02
CA PHE A 16 -6.44 -16.49 -22.96
C PHE A 16 -7.59 -15.64 -22.47
N LEU A 17 -8.80 -15.98 -22.89
CA LEU A 17 -10.02 -15.44 -22.32
C LEU A 17 -10.12 -15.90 -20.85
N LYS A 18 -9.43 -15.23 -19.92
CA LYS A 18 -9.98 -15.08 -18.59
C LYS A 18 -11.18 -14.16 -18.76
N ILE A 19 -12.35 -14.63 -18.41
CA ILE A 19 -13.57 -13.83 -18.35
C ILE A 19 -13.23 -12.59 -17.52
N LEU A 20 -13.13 -11.43 -18.20
CA LEU A 20 -12.91 -10.17 -17.55
C LEU A 20 -14.25 -9.79 -16.92
N GLU A 21 -14.38 -10.06 -15.62
CA GLU A 21 -15.58 -9.68 -14.89
C GLU A 21 -15.67 -8.14 -14.79
N PRO A 22 -16.85 -7.56 -15.06
CA PRO A 22 -17.06 -6.13 -14.87
C PRO A 22 -16.78 -5.74 -13.41
N CYS A 23 -15.95 -4.76 -13.19
CA CYS A 23 -15.74 -4.19 -11.86
C CYS A 23 -16.82 -3.13 -11.62
N ASP A 24 -17.54 -3.23 -10.51
CA ASP A 24 -18.46 -2.18 -10.08
C ASP A 24 -17.69 -0.98 -9.53
N PHE A 25 -17.17 -0.15 -10.43
CA PHE A 25 -16.43 1.07 -10.10
C PHE A 25 -17.29 2.20 -9.50
N SER A 26 -18.63 2.05 -9.44
CA SER A 26 -19.46 2.95 -8.61
C SER A 26 -19.02 2.89 -7.14
N ARG A 27 -18.19 1.89 -6.80
CA ARG A 27 -17.60 1.62 -5.49
C ARG A 27 -16.07 1.64 -5.49
N GLY A 28 -15.39 2.14 -6.53
CA GLY A 28 -13.93 2.24 -6.62
C GLY A 28 -13.34 2.97 -5.42
N ARG A 29 -12.93 2.23 -4.37
CA ARG A 29 -12.66 2.80 -3.05
C ARG A 29 -11.19 2.82 -2.71
N PHE A 30 -10.34 1.96 -3.34
CA PHE A 30 -8.95 1.80 -2.92
C PHE A 30 -7.98 1.94 -4.09
N ARG A 31 -6.78 2.42 -3.76
CA ARG A 31 -5.56 2.34 -4.57
C ARG A 31 -4.58 1.48 -3.82
N ILE A 32 -4.17 0.38 -4.42
CA ILE A 32 -3.23 -0.56 -3.82
C ILE A 32 -1.90 -0.46 -4.52
N LEU A 33 -0.87 -0.13 -3.76
CA LEU A 33 0.49 0.00 -4.24
C LEU A 33 1.28 -1.27 -3.96
N HIS A 34 1.99 -1.73 -4.98
CA HIS A 34 2.75 -2.96 -4.98
C HIS A 34 4.18 -2.71 -5.45
N TYR A 35 5.10 -3.59 -5.06
CA TYR A 35 6.32 -3.82 -5.82
C TYR A 35 6.26 -5.20 -6.48
N THR A 36 6.92 -5.35 -7.64
CA THR A 36 6.88 -6.59 -8.41
C THR A 36 7.82 -7.68 -7.89
N ALA A 37 8.88 -7.33 -7.15
CA ALA A 37 10.01 -8.20 -6.77
C ALA A 37 10.70 -8.86 -7.97
N LEU A 38 10.59 -8.28 -9.15
CA LEU A 38 11.10 -8.74 -10.44
C LEU A 38 11.70 -7.57 -11.21
N ASP A 39 12.51 -7.87 -12.22
CA ASP A 39 12.96 -6.91 -13.22
C ASP A 39 11.82 -6.51 -14.19
N ASN A 40 12.11 -5.59 -15.11
CA ASN A 40 11.13 -5.10 -16.09
C ASN A 40 10.54 -6.24 -16.95
N VAL A 41 11.36 -7.14 -17.44
CA VAL A 41 10.94 -8.25 -18.32
C VAL A 41 10.10 -9.26 -17.56
N GLY A 42 10.54 -9.64 -16.37
CA GLY A 42 9.82 -10.55 -15.46
C GLY A 42 8.47 -9.97 -15.05
N SER A 43 8.43 -8.69 -14.71
CA SER A 43 7.20 -7.99 -14.31
C SER A 43 6.17 -7.94 -15.44
N ILE A 44 6.58 -7.62 -16.67
CA ILE A 44 5.68 -7.62 -17.83
C ILE A 44 5.13 -9.03 -18.07
N ARG A 45 5.98 -10.06 -18.01
CA ARG A 45 5.58 -11.45 -18.25
C ARG A 45 4.58 -11.93 -17.19
N GLU A 46 4.84 -11.65 -15.91
CA GLU A 46 3.98 -12.09 -14.81
C GLU A 46 2.61 -11.41 -14.87
N LEU A 47 2.59 -10.09 -15.08
CA LEU A 47 1.36 -9.28 -15.09
C LEU A 47 0.51 -9.45 -16.37
N THR A 48 1.04 -10.10 -17.39
CA THR A 48 0.30 -10.49 -18.60
C THR A 48 -0.07 -11.98 -18.62
N GLY A 49 0.31 -12.74 -17.59
CA GLY A 49 0.10 -14.19 -17.48
C GLY A 49 -0.82 -14.59 -16.31
N GLY A 50 -0.23 -14.81 -15.14
CA GLY A 50 -0.92 -15.43 -13.99
C GLY A 50 -1.74 -14.48 -13.12
N VAL A 51 -1.21 -13.28 -12.89
CA VAL A 51 -1.82 -12.18 -12.13
C VAL A 51 -1.99 -10.96 -13.03
N SER A 52 -2.62 -9.89 -12.54
CA SER A 52 -2.79 -8.68 -13.32
C SER A 52 -2.90 -7.46 -12.43
N ALA A 53 -2.47 -6.30 -12.93
CA ALA A 53 -2.67 -5.00 -12.32
C ALA A 53 -3.19 -4.01 -13.36
N HIS A 54 -3.76 -2.90 -12.90
CA HIS A 54 -4.25 -1.86 -13.81
C HIS A 54 -3.09 -1.08 -14.43
N PHE A 55 -2.09 -0.77 -13.61
CA PHE A 55 -0.92 -0.01 -14.06
C PHE A 55 0.37 -0.71 -13.68
N LEU A 56 1.38 -0.53 -14.53
CA LEU A 56 2.75 -0.95 -14.30
C LEU A 56 3.69 0.24 -14.56
N VAL A 57 4.58 0.50 -13.59
CA VAL A 57 5.65 1.49 -13.65
C VAL A 57 6.97 0.73 -13.69
N LEU A 58 7.66 0.79 -14.83
CA LEU A 58 8.96 0.16 -15.02
C LEU A 58 10.08 0.95 -14.33
N ASP A 59 11.19 0.27 -14.11
CA ASP A 59 12.45 0.84 -13.64
C ASP A 59 13.25 1.43 -14.82
N GLU A 60 12.64 2.39 -15.51
CA GLU A 60 13.21 3.09 -16.67
C GLU A 60 13.10 4.60 -16.51
N ASP A 61 14.16 5.31 -16.91
CA ASP A 61 14.23 6.78 -16.88
C ASP A 61 13.50 7.39 -18.10
N ASP A 62 12.23 7.01 -18.26
CA ASP A 62 11.35 7.50 -19.30
C ASP A 62 10.01 8.00 -18.71
N ASN A 63 9.17 8.58 -19.54
CA ASN A 63 7.86 9.12 -19.12
C ASN A 63 6.71 8.14 -19.45
N LYS A 64 6.99 6.84 -19.62
CA LYS A 64 5.96 5.86 -19.96
C LYS A 64 5.31 5.28 -18.73
N ILE A 65 3.99 5.16 -18.78
CA ILE A 65 3.16 4.42 -17.82
C ILE A 65 2.40 3.37 -18.63
N TYR A 66 2.41 2.13 -18.17
CA TYR A 66 1.72 1.04 -18.84
C TYR A 66 0.37 0.80 -18.17
N ASN A 67 -0.72 0.92 -18.94
CA ASN A 67 -2.03 0.47 -18.52
C ASN A 67 -2.27 -0.94 -19.09
N LEU A 68 -2.32 -1.93 -18.21
CA LEU A 68 -2.43 -3.34 -18.58
C LEU A 68 -3.89 -3.83 -18.56
N VAL A 69 -4.66 -3.40 -17.56
CA VAL A 69 -6.08 -3.69 -17.41
C VAL A 69 -6.86 -2.37 -17.44
N PRO A 70 -7.90 -2.24 -18.28
CA PRO A 70 -8.77 -1.07 -18.26
C PRO A 70 -9.36 -0.85 -16.86
N LEU A 71 -9.57 0.42 -16.48
CA LEU A 71 -10.09 0.76 -15.15
C LEU A 71 -11.51 0.20 -14.90
N GLU A 72 -12.26 -0.04 -15.94
CA GLU A 72 -13.62 -0.60 -15.91
C GLU A 72 -13.64 -2.14 -15.73
N GLN A 73 -12.45 -2.76 -15.67
CA GLN A 73 -12.29 -4.19 -15.52
C GLN A 73 -11.57 -4.53 -14.23
N ARG A 74 -11.87 -5.70 -13.67
CA ARG A 74 -11.22 -6.22 -12.48
C ARG A 74 -9.82 -6.71 -12.81
N ALA A 75 -8.82 -6.28 -12.00
CA ALA A 75 -7.48 -6.86 -12.01
C ALA A 75 -7.27 -7.77 -10.79
N TRP A 76 -6.39 -8.76 -10.92
CA TRP A 76 -6.11 -9.76 -9.90
C TRP A 76 -4.75 -9.47 -9.25
N HIS A 77 -4.71 -8.49 -8.32
CA HIS A 77 -3.49 -8.02 -7.67
C HIS A 77 -3.50 -8.12 -6.14
N ALA A 78 -4.68 -8.14 -5.50
CA ALA A 78 -4.79 -8.08 -4.04
C ALA A 78 -4.84 -9.45 -3.36
N GLY A 79 -5.29 -10.50 -4.07
CA GLY A 79 -5.50 -11.83 -3.50
C GLY A 79 -6.50 -11.81 -2.34
N ALA A 80 -6.35 -12.74 -1.38
CA ALA A 80 -7.11 -12.73 -0.13
C ALA A 80 -6.71 -11.50 0.67
N SER A 81 -7.64 -10.62 0.93
CA SER A 81 -7.39 -9.27 1.43
C SER A 81 -8.61 -8.69 2.14
N ALA A 82 -8.35 -7.82 3.13
CA ALA A 82 -9.41 -7.13 3.86
C ALA A 82 -8.92 -5.77 4.38
N PHE A 83 -9.77 -4.76 4.32
CA PHE A 83 -9.52 -3.44 4.89
C PHE A 83 -10.84 -2.67 5.04
N ARG A 84 -11.01 -1.93 6.15
CA ARG A 84 -12.20 -1.11 6.44
C ARG A 84 -13.52 -1.88 6.25
N GLY A 85 -13.58 -3.09 6.84
CA GLY A 85 -14.75 -3.95 6.79
C GLY A 85 -15.08 -4.54 5.40
N ARG A 86 -14.14 -4.46 4.44
CA ARG A 86 -14.29 -5.05 3.11
C ARG A 86 -13.30 -6.17 2.90
N THR A 87 -13.75 -7.22 2.27
CA THR A 87 -12.94 -8.33 1.77
C THR A 87 -12.88 -8.31 0.25
N ASN A 88 -12.06 -9.18 -0.35
CA ASN A 88 -11.93 -9.28 -1.82
C ASN A 88 -11.64 -7.93 -2.49
N ILE A 89 -10.60 -7.26 -2.00
CA ILE A 89 -10.27 -5.88 -2.41
C ILE A 89 -10.06 -5.71 -3.92
N ASN A 90 -9.75 -6.79 -4.66
CA ASN A 90 -9.74 -6.77 -6.14
C ASN A 90 -11.02 -6.17 -6.75
N ASP A 91 -12.19 -6.39 -6.12
CA ASP A 91 -13.49 -5.98 -6.65
C ASP A 91 -13.72 -4.47 -6.60
N THR A 92 -12.95 -3.78 -5.76
CA THR A 92 -13.17 -2.37 -5.42
C THR A 92 -11.90 -1.53 -5.45
N SER A 93 -10.85 -2.00 -6.12
CA SER A 93 -9.56 -1.32 -6.13
C SER A 93 -8.91 -1.22 -7.50
N VAL A 94 -7.99 -0.27 -7.60
CA VAL A 94 -7.03 -0.17 -8.72
C VAL A 94 -5.65 -0.54 -8.19
N GLY A 95 -5.03 -1.58 -8.76
CA GLY A 95 -3.67 -2.01 -8.46
C GLY A 95 -2.64 -1.27 -9.32
N ILE A 96 -1.58 -0.81 -8.68
CA ILE A 96 -0.44 -0.14 -9.30
C ILE A 96 0.81 -0.93 -8.90
N GLU A 97 1.41 -1.60 -9.86
CA GLU A 97 2.66 -2.34 -9.72
C GLU A 97 3.85 -1.47 -10.10
N ILE A 98 4.89 -1.50 -9.28
CA ILE A 98 6.10 -0.71 -9.47
C ILE A 98 7.29 -1.67 -9.50
N VAL A 99 8.08 -1.64 -10.55
CA VAL A 99 9.26 -2.50 -10.63
C VAL A 99 10.27 -2.07 -9.58
N ASN A 100 10.46 -2.93 -8.61
CA ASN A 100 11.40 -2.79 -7.51
C ASN A 100 11.64 -4.17 -6.89
N ASP A 101 12.85 -4.44 -6.44
CA ASP A 101 13.23 -5.72 -5.82
C ASP A 101 12.60 -5.95 -4.44
N GLY A 102 12.06 -4.91 -3.82
CA GLY A 102 11.52 -4.95 -2.46
C GLY A 102 12.61 -5.13 -1.43
N ILE A 103 12.81 -6.36 -0.95
CA ILE A 103 13.94 -6.72 -0.09
C ILE A 103 15.18 -6.95 -0.94
N ALA A 104 16.30 -6.32 -0.59
CA ALA A 104 17.57 -6.51 -1.26
C ALA A 104 18.02 -7.97 -1.18
N LYS A 105 18.70 -8.43 -2.24
CA LYS A 105 18.96 -9.87 -2.46
C LYS A 105 19.70 -10.54 -1.30
N GLU A 106 20.64 -9.82 -0.69
CA GLU A 106 21.43 -10.27 0.45
C GLU A 106 20.62 -10.55 1.72
N TYR A 107 19.42 -9.97 1.86
CA TYR A 107 18.56 -10.13 3.05
C TYR A 107 17.34 -11.04 2.83
N ARG A 108 17.14 -11.56 1.61
CA ARG A 108 15.96 -12.39 1.27
C ARG A 108 15.90 -13.72 2.02
N GLY A 109 17.03 -14.19 2.54
CA GLY A 109 17.13 -15.44 3.33
C GLY A 109 17.03 -15.26 4.83
N ASP A 110 16.82 -14.06 5.34
CA ASP A 110 16.75 -13.79 6.77
C ASP A 110 15.56 -14.49 7.40
N SER A 111 15.79 -15.09 8.58
CA SER A 111 14.74 -15.78 9.35
C SER A 111 13.74 -14.82 9.99
N ASN A 112 14.12 -13.56 10.22
CA ASN A 112 13.22 -12.52 10.73
C ASN A 112 12.30 -12.03 9.61
N PRO A 113 10.97 -12.21 9.70
CA PRO A 113 10.03 -11.74 8.69
C PRO A 113 9.81 -10.22 8.71
N TYR A 114 10.30 -9.52 9.74
CA TYR A 114 10.19 -8.08 9.94
C TYR A 114 11.49 -7.40 9.56
N HIS A 115 11.70 -7.25 8.25
CA HIS A 115 12.91 -6.61 7.73
C HIS A 115 12.95 -5.12 8.10
N PRO A 116 14.08 -4.63 8.65
CA PRO A 116 14.25 -3.22 8.93
C PRO A 116 14.34 -2.38 7.65
N TYR A 117 14.21 -1.06 7.79
CA TYR A 117 14.21 -0.10 6.69
C TYR A 117 15.35 -0.31 5.69
N ASP A 118 16.58 -0.52 6.17
CA ASP A 118 17.77 -0.62 5.33
C ASP A 118 17.84 -1.89 4.48
N HIS A 119 17.03 -2.90 4.78
CA HIS A 119 16.93 -4.11 3.96
C HIS A 119 16.11 -3.89 2.68
N TYR A 120 15.38 -2.79 2.56
CA TYR A 120 14.58 -2.50 1.38
C TYR A 120 15.36 -1.73 0.32
N VAL A 121 14.97 -1.90 -0.94
CA VAL A 121 15.54 -1.18 -2.09
C VAL A 121 14.83 0.14 -2.30
N ASP A 122 15.60 1.19 -2.60
CA ASP A 122 15.06 2.51 -2.90
C ASP A 122 14.27 2.53 -4.21
N TYR A 123 13.29 3.42 -4.31
CA TYR A 123 12.59 3.74 -5.54
C TYR A 123 13.27 4.90 -6.26
N LYS A 124 13.29 4.86 -7.59
CA LYS A 124 13.76 6.01 -8.37
C LYS A 124 12.76 7.18 -8.28
N PRO A 125 13.23 8.43 -8.18
CA PRO A 125 12.34 9.59 -8.15
C PRO A 125 11.33 9.61 -9.31
N ILE A 126 11.76 9.23 -10.52
CA ILE A 126 10.88 9.17 -11.69
C ILE A 126 9.75 8.14 -11.54
N GLN A 127 9.97 7.03 -10.84
CA GLN A 127 8.93 6.05 -10.56
C GLN A 127 7.86 6.67 -9.64
N ILE A 128 8.27 7.41 -8.62
CA ILE A 128 7.35 8.08 -7.68
C ILE A 128 6.55 9.18 -8.38
N GLU A 129 7.16 9.93 -9.29
CA GLU A 129 6.44 10.91 -10.12
C GLU A 129 5.38 10.24 -11.00
N LYS A 130 5.70 9.11 -11.64
CA LYS A 130 4.75 8.31 -12.43
C LYS A 130 3.59 7.80 -11.55
N VAL A 131 3.90 7.27 -10.38
CA VAL A 131 2.90 6.80 -9.39
C VAL A 131 1.97 7.95 -8.99
N ALA A 132 2.51 9.12 -8.67
CA ALA A 132 1.72 10.31 -8.33
C ALA A 132 0.78 10.72 -9.47
N GLN A 133 1.24 10.67 -10.72
CA GLN A 133 0.41 10.96 -11.90
C GLN A 133 -0.74 9.95 -12.05
N ILE A 134 -0.47 8.65 -11.87
CA ILE A 134 -1.51 7.60 -11.90
C ILE A 134 -2.55 7.85 -10.83
N ILE A 135 -2.11 8.06 -9.58
CA ILE A 135 -3.02 8.23 -8.44
C ILE A 135 -3.91 9.46 -8.65
N LYS A 136 -3.34 10.60 -9.08
CA LYS A 136 -4.12 11.80 -9.39
C LYS A 136 -5.15 11.55 -10.47
N TYR A 137 -4.74 10.95 -11.59
CA TYR A 137 -5.65 10.62 -12.70
C TYR A 137 -6.83 9.77 -12.23
N VAL A 138 -6.55 8.76 -11.40
CA VAL A 138 -7.58 7.84 -10.92
C VAL A 138 -8.39 8.46 -9.78
N ALA A 139 -7.79 9.27 -8.90
CA ALA A 139 -8.49 9.97 -7.82
C ALA A 139 -9.50 10.99 -8.36
N ASP A 140 -9.12 11.76 -9.36
CA ASP A 140 -10.00 12.73 -10.04
C ASP A 140 -11.21 12.04 -10.68
N LYS A 141 -11.00 10.83 -11.23
CA LYS A 141 -12.07 10.05 -11.85
C LYS A 141 -13.07 9.45 -10.84
N TYR A 142 -12.63 9.05 -9.65
CA TYR A 142 -13.42 8.23 -8.71
C TYR A 142 -13.59 8.83 -7.30
N ASN A 143 -13.15 10.05 -7.04
CA ASN A 143 -13.25 10.76 -5.76
C ASN A 143 -12.86 9.90 -4.54
N ILE A 144 -11.60 9.41 -4.55
CA ILE A 144 -11.12 8.45 -3.55
C ILE A 144 -10.56 9.16 -2.32
N PRO A 145 -11.04 8.80 -1.11
CA PRO A 145 -10.50 9.34 0.13
C PRO A 145 -8.99 9.07 0.29
N ALA A 146 -8.27 10.04 0.86
CA ALA A 146 -6.82 9.94 1.07
C ALA A 146 -6.41 8.64 1.80
N ARG A 147 -7.15 8.24 2.84
CA ARG A 147 -6.87 7.03 3.62
C ARG A 147 -7.18 5.71 2.90
N ASN A 148 -7.65 5.76 1.66
CA ASN A 148 -7.88 4.60 0.81
C ASN A 148 -6.81 4.43 -0.28
N ILE A 149 -5.74 5.21 -0.22
CA ILE A 149 -4.51 5.02 -0.99
C ILE A 149 -3.53 4.32 -0.05
N ILE A 150 -3.35 3.03 -0.23
CA ILE A 150 -2.79 2.12 0.76
C ILE A 150 -1.84 1.08 0.14
N ALA A 151 -1.11 0.40 0.99
CA ALA A 151 -0.18 -0.65 0.63
C ALA A 151 -0.88 -2.02 0.45
N HIS A 152 -0.27 -2.92 -0.30
CA HIS A 152 -0.67 -4.33 -0.29
C HIS A 152 -0.50 -4.95 1.10
N SER A 153 0.55 -4.57 1.83
CA SER A 153 0.76 -4.98 3.22
C SER A 153 -0.38 -4.54 4.14
N ASP A 154 -1.00 -3.37 3.91
CA ASP A 154 -2.13 -2.90 4.73
C ASP A 154 -3.36 -3.81 4.62
N ILE A 155 -3.60 -4.38 3.44
CA ILE A 155 -4.78 -5.23 3.16
C ILE A 155 -4.52 -6.72 3.31
N ALA A 156 -3.26 -7.14 3.40
CA ALA A 156 -2.86 -8.55 3.51
C ALA A 156 -1.60 -8.73 4.37
N PRO A 157 -1.57 -8.21 5.61
CA PRO A 157 -0.36 -8.04 6.42
C PRO A 157 0.42 -9.33 6.68
N SER A 158 -0.27 -10.46 6.86
CA SER A 158 0.39 -11.75 7.11
C SER A 158 1.04 -12.37 5.86
N ARG A 159 0.73 -11.86 4.66
CA ARG A 159 1.22 -12.41 3.38
C ARG A 159 2.14 -11.48 2.62
N LYS A 160 1.98 -10.16 2.80
CA LYS A 160 2.53 -9.14 1.91
C LYS A 160 3.28 -8.07 2.68
N LYS A 161 4.33 -7.54 2.06
CA LYS A 161 5.18 -6.48 2.61
C LYS A 161 5.31 -5.29 1.64
N ASP A 162 4.85 -5.46 0.40
CA ASP A 162 4.88 -4.43 -0.64
C ASP A 162 3.91 -3.26 -0.34
N PRO A 163 4.28 -2.02 -0.71
CA PRO A 163 5.46 -1.60 -1.44
C PRO A 163 6.73 -1.43 -0.57
N GLY A 164 6.74 -1.84 0.71
CA GLY A 164 7.90 -1.89 1.58
C GLY A 164 8.26 -0.57 2.27
N ALA A 165 9.25 -0.65 3.19
CA ALA A 165 9.59 0.46 4.08
C ALA A 165 10.15 1.70 3.35
N LYS A 166 10.80 1.52 2.19
CA LYS A 166 11.39 2.63 1.42
C LYS A 166 10.43 3.25 0.41
N PHE A 167 9.16 2.81 0.37
CA PHE A 167 8.18 3.53 -0.43
C PHE A 167 7.87 4.88 0.23
N PRO A 168 8.00 6.02 -0.48
CA PRO A 168 8.05 7.34 0.14
C PRO A 168 6.64 7.94 0.37
N TRP A 169 5.85 7.32 1.26
CA TRP A 169 4.48 7.76 1.58
C TRP A 169 4.40 9.23 2.02
N LYS A 170 5.35 9.64 2.89
CA LYS A 170 5.40 11.03 3.37
C LYS A 170 5.68 12.01 2.24
N GLU A 171 6.55 11.67 1.30
CA GLU A 171 6.83 12.52 0.14
C GLU A 171 5.59 12.65 -0.77
N LEU A 172 4.86 11.55 -1.01
CA LEU A 172 3.61 11.59 -1.76
C LEU A 172 2.60 12.52 -1.11
N TYR A 173 2.50 12.47 0.23
CA TYR A 173 1.63 13.37 0.99
C TYR A 173 2.09 14.82 0.90
N ASP A 174 3.35 15.11 1.22
CA ASP A 174 3.87 16.49 1.32
C ASP A 174 3.94 17.18 -0.05
N LYS A 175 4.46 16.48 -1.07
CA LYS A 175 4.75 17.06 -2.40
C LYS A 175 3.55 17.03 -3.34
N TYR A 176 2.73 15.99 -3.24
CA TYR A 176 1.66 15.75 -4.22
C TYR A 176 0.25 15.80 -3.60
N ASN A 177 0.13 15.94 -2.27
CA ASN A 177 -1.13 15.85 -1.52
C ASN A 177 -1.88 14.52 -1.79
N ILE A 178 -1.12 13.42 -1.77
CA ILE A 178 -1.61 12.06 -2.05
C ILE A 178 -1.46 11.19 -0.81
N GLY A 179 -2.52 10.42 -0.50
CA GLY A 179 -2.52 9.50 0.64
C GLY A 179 -2.81 10.17 1.97
N ALA A 180 -2.79 9.38 3.04
CA ALA A 180 -2.99 9.83 4.39
C ALA A 180 -1.64 9.97 5.11
N TRP A 181 -1.51 11.01 5.93
CA TRP A 181 -0.38 11.17 6.83
C TRP A 181 -0.83 11.92 8.08
N TYR A 182 -0.21 11.64 9.22
CA TYR A 182 -0.53 12.25 10.50
C TYR A 182 0.01 13.69 10.61
N ASN A 183 -0.54 14.44 11.56
CA ASN A 183 0.02 15.74 11.96
C ASN A 183 1.04 15.53 13.08
N GLU A 184 2.23 16.08 12.96
CA GLU A 184 3.30 15.91 13.96
C GLU A 184 2.89 16.46 15.32
N ALA A 185 2.19 17.61 15.38
CA ALA A 185 1.70 18.18 16.64
C ALA A 185 0.70 17.22 17.35
N ASP A 186 -0.17 16.55 16.59
CA ASP A 186 -1.10 15.56 17.15
C ASP A 186 -0.37 14.33 17.64
N LYS A 187 0.62 13.83 16.89
CA LYS A 187 1.48 12.73 17.32
C LYS A 187 2.17 13.07 18.64
N GLN A 188 2.81 14.23 18.75
CA GLN A 188 3.48 14.67 19.97
C GLN A 188 2.50 14.76 21.15
N ALA A 189 1.27 15.23 20.93
CA ALA A 189 0.24 15.27 21.98
C ALA A 189 -0.17 13.89 22.49
N PHE A 190 -0.01 12.84 21.68
CA PHE A 190 -0.27 11.44 22.06
C PHE A 190 0.97 10.69 22.58
N MET A 191 2.17 11.31 22.59
CA MET A 191 3.38 10.74 23.18
C MET A 191 3.31 10.79 24.71
N ASP A 192 2.48 9.95 25.32
CA ASP A 192 2.24 9.85 26.76
C ASP A 192 2.46 8.42 27.21
N GLU A 193 3.64 8.16 27.80
CA GLU A 193 4.06 6.83 28.21
C GLU A 193 3.15 6.21 29.30
N ALA A 194 2.65 7.05 30.23
CA ALA A 194 1.76 6.58 31.29
C ALA A 194 0.42 6.11 30.73
N LYS A 195 -0.14 6.87 29.80
CA LYS A 195 -1.38 6.48 29.10
C LYS A 195 -1.15 5.25 28.21
N PHE A 196 -0.06 5.19 27.48
CA PHE A 196 0.26 4.03 26.65
C PHE A 196 0.33 2.75 27.49
N LYS A 197 1.07 2.77 28.61
CA LYS A 197 1.16 1.63 29.53
C LYS A 197 -0.16 1.24 30.20
N ALA A 198 -1.06 2.21 30.38
CA ALA A 198 -2.39 1.97 30.95
C ALA A 198 -3.44 1.49 29.92
N THR A 199 -3.12 1.56 28.62
CA THR A 199 -4.01 1.12 27.54
C THR A 199 -3.85 -0.38 27.32
N SER A 200 -4.95 -1.12 27.36
CA SER A 200 -4.93 -2.57 27.14
C SER A 200 -4.61 -2.93 25.68
N ILE A 201 -4.14 -4.16 25.46
CA ILE A 201 -3.88 -4.69 24.09
C ILE A 201 -5.15 -4.61 23.24
N ILE A 202 -6.30 -4.94 23.80
CA ILE A 202 -7.59 -4.91 23.09
C ILE A 202 -7.93 -3.48 22.64
N GLU A 203 -7.76 -2.48 23.51
CA GLU A 203 -8.01 -1.07 23.16
C GLU A 203 -7.07 -0.59 22.03
N ILE A 204 -5.79 -0.98 22.07
CA ILE A 204 -4.85 -0.65 20.99
C ILE A 204 -5.27 -1.31 19.67
N LYS A 205 -5.68 -2.58 19.72
CA LYS A 205 -6.20 -3.29 18.54
C LYS A 205 -7.49 -2.67 18.01
N ASP A 206 -8.36 -2.18 18.87
CA ASP A 206 -9.57 -1.45 18.46
C ASP A 206 -9.24 -0.12 17.75
N GLU A 207 -8.16 0.57 18.15
CA GLU A 207 -7.67 1.73 17.40
C GLU A 207 -7.13 1.36 15.99
N LEU A 208 -6.45 0.21 15.84
CA LEU A 208 -6.05 -0.31 14.53
C LEU A 208 -7.27 -0.66 13.65
N ARG A 209 -8.30 -1.28 14.24
CA ARG A 209 -9.56 -1.59 13.56
C ARG A 209 -10.29 -0.31 13.12
N LYS A 210 -10.31 0.70 13.98
CA LYS A 210 -10.89 2.01 13.69
C LYS A 210 -10.20 2.68 12.49
N TYR A 211 -8.88 2.55 12.37
CA TYR A 211 -8.20 3.04 11.17
C TYR A 211 -8.58 2.24 9.91
N GLY A 212 -8.80 0.94 10.05
CA GLY A 212 -9.26 0.08 8.95
C GLY A 212 -8.62 -1.30 8.87
N TYR A 213 -7.65 -1.62 9.72
CA TYR A 213 -6.99 -2.92 9.69
C TYR A 213 -7.89 -4.05 10.20
N GLU A 214 -7.84 -5.20 9.53
CA GLU A 214 -8.40 -6.43 10.08
C GLU A 214 -7.40 -7.04 11.07
N ILE A 215 -7.77 -7.06 12.34
CA ILE A 215 -6.98 -7.63 13.43
C ILE A 215 -7.89 -8.34 14.43
N ASN A 216 -7.45 -9.47 15.00
CA ASN A 216 -8.18 -10.17 16.04
C ASN A 216 -8.27 -9.35 17.35
N ARG A 217 -9.18 -9.74 18.24
CA ARG A 217 -9.35 -9.10 19.57
C ARG A 217 -8.85 -9.97 20.72
N LEU A 218 -7.86 -10.82 20.48
CA LEU A 218 -7.20 -11.55 21.55
C LEU A 218 -6.37 -10.58 22.40
N ASP A 219 -6.35 -10.79 23.72
CA ASP A 219 -5.57 -9.97 24.66
C ASP A 219 -4.09 -10.41 24.71
N GLU A 220 -3.51 -10.55 23.50
CA GLU A 220 -2.12 -10.92 23.29
C GLU A 220 -1.60 -10.40 21.95
N TRP A 221 -0.31 -10.17 21.82
CA TRP A 221 0.36 -9.86 20.56
C TRP A 221 0.80 -11.15 19.87
N ASP A 222 -0.15 -11.89 19.31
CA ASP A 222 0.13 -13.05 18.46
C ASP A 222 0.82 -12.66 17.14
N LYS A 223 1.30 -13.65 16.39
CA LYS A 223 1.98 -13.39 15.11
C LYS A 223 1.13 -12.57 14.16
N SER A 224 -0.16 -12.86 14.03
CA SER A 224 -1.04 -12.14 13.11
C SER A 224 -1.21 -10.67 13.49
N SER A 225 -1.26 -10.38 14.80
CA SER A 225 -1.32 -9.01 15.32
C SER A 225 -0.03 -8.24 15.07
N LYS A 226 1.13 -8.89 15.25
CA LYS A 226 2.44 -8.32 14.94
C LYS A 226 2.61 -8.04 13.44
N ASP A 227 2.09 -8.90 12.58
CA ASP A 227 2.05 -8.69 11.13
C ASP A 227 1.27 -7.40 10.77
N VAL A 228 0.15 -7.14 11.45
CA VAL A 228 -0.64 -5.90 11.27
C VAL A 228 0.14 -4.67 11.75
N VAL A 229 0.78 -4.75 12.93
CA VAL A 229 1.62 -3.65 13.45
C VAL A 229 2.76 -3.36 12.47
N TYR A 230 3.41 -4.39 11.96
CA TYR A 230 4.49 -4.22 10.99
C TYR A 230 4.00 -3.56 9.68
N ALA A 231 2.85 -3.99 9.16
CA ALA A 231 2.26 -3.38 7.97
C ALA A 231 1.95 -1.88 8.20
N PHE A 232 1.37 -1.54 9.36
CA PHE A 232 1.13 -0.16 9.76
C PHE A 232 2.45 0.65 9.83
N GLN A 233 3.49 0.08 10.43
CA GLN A 233 4.80 0.72 10.53
C GLN A 233 5.48 0.89 9.17
N LEU A 234 5.40 -0.09 8.26
CA LEU A 234 5.90 0.04 6.88
C LEU A 234 5.31 1.26 6.16
N HIS A 235 4.06 1.61 6.47
CA HIS A 235 3.37 2.75 5.89
C HIS A 235 3.69 4.07 6.62
N PHE A 236 3.57 4.11 7.95
CA PHE A 236 3.52 5.35 8.73
C PHE A 236 4.73 5.59 9.64
N ASN A 237 5.54 4.57 9.92
CA ASN A 237 6.78 4.64 10.73
C ASN A 237 7.88 3.72 10.18
N PRO A 238 8.23 3.83 8.87
CA PRO A 238 9.03 2.81 8.19
C PRO A 238 10.45 2.64 8.75
N LYS A 239 11.03 3.68 9.35
CA LYS A 239 12.37 3.60 9.98
C LYS A 239 12.39 2.79 11.28
N ASN A 240 11.21 2.58 11.88
CA ASN A 240 11.03 1.80 13.11
C ASN A 240 10.02 0.65 12.89
N ALA A 241 10.08 0.00 11.73
CA ALA A 241 9.23 -1.13 11.41
C ALA A 241 9.78 -2.42 12.03
N THR A 242 9.22 -2.83 13.17
CA THR A 242 9.66 -3.97 13.97
C THR A 242 8.59 -5.04 14.16
N GLY A 243 7.32 -4.72 13.90
CA GLY A 243 6.16 -5.53 14.27
C GLY A 243 5.77 -5.45 15.75
N GLU A 244 6.51 -4.71 16.56
CA GLU A 244 6.18 -4.46 17.96
C GLU A 244 5.44 -3.11 18.10
N MET A 245 4.36 -3.12 18.87
CA MET A 245 3.62 -1.90 19.18
C MET A 245 4.36 -1.12 20.25
N ASP A 246 4.92 0.01 19.88
CA ASP A 246 5.58 0.95 20.78
C ASP A 246 4.80 2.25 20.95
N LEU A 247 5.26 3.10 21.86
CA LEU A 247 4.63 4.38 22.14
C LEU A 247 4.52 5.27 20.90
N GLU A 248 5.58 5.33 20.07
CA GLU A 248 5.58 6.17 18.87
C GLU A 248 4.57 5.65 17.85
N THR A 249 4.56 4.35 17.59
CA THR A 249 3.59 3.70 16.69
C THR A 249 2.16 3.96 17.15
N PHE A 250 1.90 3.83 18.47
CA PHE A 250 0.58 4.11 19.03
C PHE A 250 0.18 5.58 18.91
N ALA A 251 1.10 6.50 19.18
CA ALA A 251 0.86 7.94 19.04
C ALA A 251 0.54 8.34 17.58
N ILE A 252 1.26 7.75 16.60
CA ILE A 252 0.97 7.93 15.18
C ILE A 252 -0.44 7.42 14.84
N LEU A 253 -0.81 6.23 15.31
CA LEU A 253 -2.14 5.65 15.11
C LEU A 253 -3.24 6.54 15.66
N LYS A 254 -3.07 7.06 16.88
CA LYS A 254 -4.02 8.00 17.50
C LYS A 254 -4.13 9.32 16.71
N ALA A 255 -3.01 9.84 16.23
CA ALA A 255 -2.98 11.07 15.41
C ALA A 255 -3.70 10.87 14.07
N LEU A 256 -3.52 9.71 13.43
CA LEU A 256 -4.24 9.35 12.20
C LEU A 256 -5.75 9.22 12.45
N ASN A 257 -6.17 8.52 13.50
CA ASN A 257 -7.59 8.37 13.85
C ASN A 257 -8.27 9.69 14.23
N LYS A 258 -7.51 10.64 14.81
CA LYS A 258 -7.99 12.00 15.08
C LYS A 258 -8.19 12.79 13.79
N LYS A 259 -7.25 12.68 12.85
CA LYS A 259 -7.26 13.44 11.59
C LYS A 259 -8.27 12.90 10.58
N TYR A 260 -8.48 11.60 10.57
CA TYR A 260 -9.35 10.90 9.63
C TYR A 260 -10.43 10.10 10.39
N PRO A 261 -11.38 10.78 11.03
CA PRO A 261 -12.51 10.11 11.70
C PRO A 261 -13.36 9.35 10.67
N ASP A 262 -14.13 8.35 11.15
CA ASP A 262 -15.07 7.58 10.31
C ASP A 262 -16.27 8.44 9.87
#